data_4a7a2d1b0e70382dc801e24692f9ec16
#
_entry.id   4a7a2d1b0e70382dc801e24692f9ec16
#
_cell.length_a   1.000
_cell.length_b   1.000
_cell.length_c   1.000
_cell.angle_alpha   90.00
_cell.angle_beta   90.00
_cell.angle_gamma   90.00
#
_symmetry.space_group_name_H-M   'P 1'
#
loop_
_entity.id
_entity.type
_entity.pdbx_description
1 polymer ?
#
loop_
_entity_poly.entity_id
_entity_poly.type
_entity_poly.pdbx_seq_one_letter_code
_entity_poly.pdbx_strand_id
1 'polypeptide(L)'
;MAVVTPIRPFLWFADTAQEAMEYYVSVFPNSSIDSVTFYPDENLSEHFEGMTGKVINGEFTLNGTRFGCLDGGPEFTFNESISFVIECADQAEIDRYWEALSAVPEAEACGWCKDRFGVSWQVVPAGLDILQQRPEQIQAFMHMKKIVISELEIA
;
A
#
# COMPACT_ATOMS: atom_id res chain seq x y z
N MET A 1 -30.71 15.98 2.33
CA MET A 1 -29.73 15.26 3.16
C MET A 1 -28.42 15.15 2.41
N ALA A 2 -27.33 15.56 3.01
CA ALA A 2 -26.01 15.39 2.39
C ALA A 2 -25.62 13.91 2.44
N VAL A 3 -25.17 13.38 1.32
CA VAL A 3 -24.57 12.05 1.27
C VAL A 3 -23.08 12.22 1.55
N VAL A 4 -22.62 11.67 2.67
CA VAL A 4 -21.20 11.67 3.04
C VAL A 4 -20.60 10.36 2.54
N THR A 5 -19.69 10.45 1.59
CA THR A 5 -18.89 9.29 1.16
C THR A 5 -17.83 8.97 2.21
N PRO A 6 -17.42 7.70 2.34
CA PRO A 6 -16.32 7.34 3.22
C PRO A 6 -15.05 8.11 2.89
N ILE A 7 -14.28 8.42 3.93
CA ILE A 7 -12.94 8.98 3.77
C ILE A 7 -12.07 7.94 3.07
N ARG A 8 -11.29 8.35 2.09
CA ARG A 8 -10.42 7.45 1.32
C ARG A 8 -8.99 7.98 1.26
N PRO A 9 -7.99 7.10 1.21
CA PRO A 9 -6.61 7.50 1.01
C PRO A 9 -6.40 8.10 -0.38
N PHE A 10 -5.50 9.06 -0.45
CA PHE A 10 -5.06 9.64 -1.72
C PHE A 10 -3.54 9.64 -1.76
N LEU A 11 -2.93 9.05 -2.79
CA LEU A 11 -1.51 8.82 -2.89
C LEU A 11 -0.87 9.77 -3.90
N TRP A 12 0.18 10.45 -3.47
CA TRP A 12 1.00 11.31 -4.34
C TRP A 12 2.21 10.53 -4.83
N PHE A 13 2.23 10.20 -6.12
CA PHE A 13 3.41 9.65 -6.78
C PHE A 13 4.18 10.76 -7.50
N ALA A 14 5.48 10.57 -7.70
CA ALA A 14 6.25 11.49 -8.51
C ALA A 14 5.84 11.39 -10.00
N ASP A 15 5.84 10.17 -10.53
CA ASP A 15 5.55 9.90 -11.95
C ASP A 15 5.10 8.47 -12.24
N THR A 16 4.75 7.70 -11.22
CA THR A 16 4.48 6.25 -11.34
C THR A 16 3.04 5.86 -11.00
N ALA A 17 2.10 6.83 -10.95
CA ALA A 17 0.74 6.57 -10.50
C ALA A 17 0.04 5.47 -11.32
N GLN A 18 0.13 5.52 -12.65
CA GLN A 18 -0.51 4.50 -13.48
C GLN A 18 0.10 3.11 -13.25
N GLU A 19 1.42 3.02 -13.25
CA GLU A 19 2.12 1.76 -12.99
C GLU A 19 1.76 1.20 -11.61
N ALA A 20 1.68 2.07 -10.59
CA ALA A 20 1.30 1.67 -9.25
C ALA A 20 -0.14 1.14 -9.18
N MET A 21 -1.10 1.83 -9.80
CA MET A 21 -2.49 1.36 -9.87
C MET A 21 -2.58 -0.02 -10.53
N GLU A 22 -1.93 -0.19 -11.68
CA GLU A 22 -1.93 -1.46 -12.40
C GLU A 22 -1.33 -2.58 -11.57
N TYR A 23 -0.23 -2.30 -10.88
CA TYR A 23 0.43 -3.27 -10.02
C TYR A 23 -0.46 -3.67 -8.82
N TYR A 24 -0.98 -2.69 -8.09
CA TYR A 24 -1.83 -2.98 -6.92
C TYR A 24 -3.09 -3.76 -7.30
N VAL A 25 -3.73 -3.41 -8.40
CA VAL A 25 -4.91 -4.12 -8.90
C VAL A 25 -4.56 -5.57 -9.26
N SER A 26 -3.35 -5.83 -9.71
CA SER A 26 -2.88 -7.19 -10.00
C SER A 26 -2.58 -8.01 -8.73
N VAL A 27 -2.25 -7.35 -7.63
CA VAL A 27 -1.87 -8.01 -6.36
C VAL A 27 -3.10 -8.39 -5.53
N PHE A 28 -4.10 -7.50 -5.45
CA PHE A 28 -5.26 -7.69 -4.57
C PHE A 28 -6.48 -8.23 -5.32
N PRO A 29 -7.25 -9.17 -4.72
CA PRO A 29 -8.50 -9.63 -5.30
C PRO A 29 -9.57 -8.54 -5.26
N ASN A 30 -10.62 -8.66 -6.07
CA ASN A 30 -11.74 -7.72 -6.12
C ASN A 30 -11.30 -6.27 -6.26
N SER A 31 -10.39 -6.03 -7.19
CA SER A 31 -9.72 -4.75 -7.40
C SER A 31 -9.93 -4.27 -8.82
N SER A 32 -9.98 -2.95 -8.99
CA SER A 32 -10.22 -2.32 -10.29
C SER A 32 -9.61 -0.93 -10.34
N ILE A 33 -9.21 -0.52 -11.53
CA ILE A 33 -8.96 0.89 -11.85
C ILE A 33 -10.30 1.47 -12.28
N ASP A 34 -10.81 2.44 -11.55
CA ASP A 34 -12.17 2.94 -11.72
C ASP A 34 -12.22 4.15 -12.66
N SER A 35 -11.23 5.03 -12.61
CA SER A 35 -11.09 6.15 -13.54
C SER A 35 -9.65 6.67 -13.58
N VAL A 36 -9.26 7.20 -14.72
CA VAL A 36 -7.96 7.85 -14.88
C VAL A 36 -8.14 9.08 -15.76
N THR A 37 -7.63 10.21 -15.29
CA THR A 37 -7.55 11.44 -16.07
C THR A 37 -6.09 11.83 -16.19
N PHE A 38 -5.66 12.18 -17.41
CA PHE A 38 -4.27 12.52 -17.69
C PHE A 38 -4.08 14.04 -17.78
N TYR A 39 -2.88 14.49 -17.49
CA TYR A 39 -2.52 15.88 -17.74
C TYR A 39 -2.71 16.23 -19.21
N PRO A 40 -3.32 17.39 -19.49
CA PRO A 40 -3.45 17.85 -20.87
C PRO A 40 -2.11 18.36 -21.43
N ASP A 41 -2.16 18.96 -22.64
CA ASP A 41 -0.97 19.52 -23.28
C ASP A 41 -0.28 20.53 -22.33
N GLU A 42 1.03 20.36 -22.17
CA GLU A 42 1.87 21.21 -21.31
C GLU A 42 1.88 22.69 -21.71
N ASN A 43 1.52 23.00 -22.94
CA ASN A 43 1.42 24.37 -23.43
C ASN A 43 0.20 25.12 -22.85
N LEU A 44 -0.74 24.44 -22.20
CA LEU A 44 -1.92 25.05 -21.63
C LEU A 44 -1.67 25.75 -20.29
N SER A 45 -0.63 25.34 -19.55
CA SER A 45 -0.26 25.92 -18.26
C SER A 45 1.18 25.57 -17.92
N GLU A 46 1.89 26.49 -17.30
CA GLU A 46 3.22 26.25 -16.76
C GLU A 46 3.26 25.12 -15.72
N HIS A 47 2.12 24.86 -15.04
CA HIS A 47 1.99 23.76 -14.09
C HIS A 47 1.99 22.37 -14.74
N PHE A 48 1.78 22.33 -16.06
CA PHE A 48 1.75 21.07 -16.80
C PHE A 48 3.09 20.73 -17.48
N GLU A 49 4.09 21.58 -17.31
CA GLU A 49 5.42 21.34 -17.89
C GLU A 49 5.99 20.00 -17.44
N GLY A 50 6.36 19.16 -18.40
CA GLY A 50 6.90 17.83 -18.15
C GLY A 50 5.88 16.79 -17.66
N MET A 51 4.60 17.14 -17.57
CA MET A 51 3.55 16.27 -17.03
C MET A 51 2.65 15.63 -18.09
N THR A 52 2.81 15.98 -19.35
CA THR A 52 1.98 15.45 -20.44
C THR A 52 1.93 13.93 -20.42
N GLY A 53 0.72 13.38 -20.43
CA GLY A 53 0.49 11.93 -20.39
C GLY A 53 0.61 11.28 -19.02
N LYS A 54 0.96 12.03 -17.98
CA LYS A 54 0.96 11.55 -16.60
C LYS A 54 -0.44 11.67 -15.98
N VAL A 55 -0.66 11.00 -14.86
CA VAL A 55 -1.97 10.96 -14.21
C VAL A 55 -2.19 12.23 -13.39
N ILE A 56 -3.23 13.01 -13.74
CA ILE A 56 -3.65 14.14 -12.91
C ILE A 56 -4.62 13.70 -11.81
N ASN A 57 -5.42 12.66 -12.08
CA ASN A 57 -6.29 12.05 -11.09
C ASN A 57 -6.58 10.60 -11.47
N GLY A 58 -6.29 9.68 -10.58
CA GLY A 58 -6.62 8.27 -10.70
C GLY A 58 -7.47 7.81 -9.54
N GLU A 59 -8.44 6.96 -9.82
CA GLU A 59 -9.25 6.30 -8.81
C GLU A 59 -9.19 4.81 -9.00
N PHE A 60 -8.98 4.09 -7.92
CA PHE A 60 -8.89 2.63 -7.94
C PHE A 60 -9.42 2.03 -6.64
N THR A 61 -9.79 0.77 -6.71
CA THR A 61 -10.33 0.02 -5.57
C THR A 61 -9.48 -1.22 -5.35
N LEU A 62 -9.05 -1.43 -4.12
CA LEU A 62 -8.31 -2.62 -3.69
C LEU A 62 -9.12 -3.36 -2.65
N ASN A 63 -9.60 -4.54 -3.01
CA ASN A 63 -10.41 -5.39 -2.13
C ASN A 63 -11.50 -4.61 -1.37
N GLY A 64 -12.24 -3.77 -2.07
CA GLY A 64 -13.34 -2.97 -1.53
C GLY A 64 -12.96 -1.61 -0.97
N THR A 65 -11.68 -1.31 -0.76
CA THR A 65 -11.24 0.01 -0.31
C THR A 65 -10.89 0.90 -1.49
N ARG A 66 -11.52 2.07 -1.54
CA ARG A 66 -11.28 3.06 -2.60
C ARG A 66 -10.07 3.93 -2.28
N PHE A 67 -9.22 4.12 -3.29
CA PHE A 67 -8.04 4.97 -3.27
C PHE A 67 -8.12 6.01 -4.38
N GLY A 68 -7.48 7.14 -4.15
CA GLY A 68 -7.15 8.07 -5.22
C GLY A 68 -5.65 8.23 -5.36
N CYS A 69 -5.20 8.74 -6.48
CA CYS A 69 -3.79 9.04 -6.70
C CYS A 69 -3.58 10.10 -7.78
N LEU A 70 -2.38 10.63 -7.81
CA LEU A 70 -1.90 11.53 -8.86
C LEU A 70 -0.40 11.40 -9.05
N ASP A 71 0.06 11.89 -10.18
CA ASP A 71 1.48 12.23 -10.40
C ASP A 71 1.67 13.71 -10.16
N GLY A 72 2.47 14.07 -9.16
CA GLY A 72 2.67 15.45 -8.77
C GLY A 72 4.13 15.92 -8.80
N GLY A 73 5.04 15.08 -9.28
CA GLY A 73 6.46 15.37 -9.24
C GLY A 73 7.12 14.98 -7.91
N PRO A 74 8.42 15.29 -7.75
CA PRO A 74 9.24 14.77 -6.65
C PRO A 74 9.16 15.56 -5.35
N GLU A 75 8.21 16.48 -5.18
CA GLU A 75 8.12 17.33 -3.99
C GLU A 75 7.86 16.57 -2.71
N PHE A 76 7.04 15.51 -2.77
CA PHE A 76 6.69 14.69 -1.62
C PHE A 76 7.08 13.25 -1.85
N THR A 77 7.52 12.59 -0.77
CA THR A 77 7.84 11.17 -0.76
C THR A 77 7.08 10.47 0.35
N PHE A 78 6.72 9.22 0.11
CA PHE A 78 6.07 8.40 1.13
C PHE A 78 7.05 8.11 2.26
N ASN A 79 6.51 7.93 3.46
CA ASN A 79 7.26 7.47 4.61
C ASN A 79 6.40 6.53 5.46
N GLU A 80 6.96 6.03 6.54
CA GLU A 80 6.36 5.02 7.39
C GLU A 80 5.31 5.57 8.37
N SER A 81 5.06 6.88 8.40
CA SER A 81 4.04 7.46 9.30
C SER A 81 2.61 7.09 8.88
N ILE A 82 2.42 6.65 7.64
CA ILE A 82 1.18 6.04 7.17
C ILE A 82 1.52 4.69 6.55
N SER A 83 0.73 3.68 6.90
CA SER A 83 0.82 2.35 6.32
C SER A 83 -0.57 1.76 6.12
N PHE A 84 -0.67 0.80 5.22
CA PHE A 84 -1.91 0.07 4.97
C PHE A 84 -1.77 -1.36 5.47
N VAL A 85 -2.76 -1.80 6.24
CA VAL A 85 -2.74 -3.11 6.89
C VAL A 85 -3.48 -4.12 6.01
N ILE A 86 -2.83 -5.25 5.77
CA ILE A 86 -3.40 -6.41 5.10
C ILE A 86 -3.53 -7.51 6.15
N GLU A 87 -4.75 -7.83 6.55
CA GLU A 87 -5.02 -8.95 7.44
C GLU A 87 -5.16 -10.22 6.61
N CYS A 88 -4.26 -11.18 6.84
CA CYS A 88 -4.18 -12.42 6.10
C CYS A 88 -4.82 -13.57 6.87
N ALA A 89 -5.52 -14.45 6.17
CA ALA A 89 -6.20 -15.59 6.76
C ALA A 89 -5.22 -16.67 7.26
N ASP A 90 -4.08 -16.82 6.57
CA ASP A 90 -3.11 -17.87 6.86
C ASP A 90 -1.69 -17.47 6.40
N GLN A 91 -0.74 -18.35 6.66
CA GLN A 91 0.66 -18.13 6.29
C GLN A 91 0.86 -18.03 4.76
N ALA A 92 0.08 -18.76 3.98
CA ALA A 92 0.19 -18.73 2.53
C ALA A 92 -0.18 -17.33 1.97
N GLU A 93 -1.19 -16.68 2.54
CA GLU A 93 -1.52 -15.29 2.18
C GLU A 93 -0.43 -14.32 2.60
N ILE A 94 0.11 -14.45 3.82
CA ILE A 94 1.23 -13.63 4.27
C ILE A 94 2.39 -13.75 3.29
N ASP A 95 2.78 -14.96 2.94
CA ASP A 95 3.91 -15.21 2.03
C ASP A 95 3.66 -14.58 0.67
N ARG A 96 2.45 -14.71 0.13
CA ARG A 96 2.07 -14.16 -1.17
C ARG A 96 2.13 -12.63 -1.20
N TYR A 97 1.54 -11.95 -0.22
CA TYR A 97 1.56 -10.50 -0.17
C TYR A 97 2.95 -9.95 0.14
N TRP A 98 3.70 -10.64 0.99
CA TRP A 98 5.07 -10.26 1.28
C TRP A 98 5.94 -10.32 0.04
N GLU A 99 5.87 -11.41 -0.71
CA GLU A 99 6.61 -11.56 -1.96
C GLU A 99 6.24 -10.50 -2.99
N ALA A 100 4.95 -10.16 -3.09
CA ALA A 100 4.47 -9.17 -4.04
C ALA A 100 4.85 -7.73 -3.66
N LEU A 101 4.90 -7.40 -2.37
CA LEU A 101 4.99 -6.02 -1.90
C LEU A 101 6.35 -5.64 -1.32
N SER A 102 7.05 -6.53 -0.65
CA SER A 102 8.32 -6.18 -0.02
C SER A 102 9.43 -6.02 -1.06
N ALA A 103 9.84 -4.78 -1.30
CA ALA A 103 10.86 -4.42 -2.28
C ALA A 103 12.11 -3.81 -1.66
N VAL A 104 12.07 -3.44 -0.38
CA VAL A 104 13.15 -2.75 0.34
C VAL A 104 13.51 -3.56 1.58
N PRO A 105 14.58 -4.39 1.53
CA PRO A 105 14.94 -5.28 2.66
C PRO A 105 15.15 -4.55 3.97
N GLU A 106 15.70 -3.35 3.94
CA GLU A 106 15.99 -2.54 5.13
C GLU A 106 14.74 -2.03 5.84
N ALA A 107 13.59 -2.02 5.13
CA ALA A 107 12.32 -1.59 5.69
C ALA A 107 11.52 -2.74 6.32
N GLU A 108 11.99 -3.97 6.18
CA GLU A 108 11.30 -5.15 6.71
C GLU A 108 11.45 -5.27 8.23
N ALA A 109 10.33 -5.16 8.95
CA ALA A 109 10.31 -5.28 10.41
C ALA A 109 8.90 -5.56 10.90
N CYS A 110 8.71 -6.59 11.71
CA CYS A 110 7.45 -6.87 12.43
C CYS A 110 6.21 -6.90 11.52
N GLY A 111 6.33 -7.49 10.34
CA GLY A 111 5.25 -7.49 9.35
C GLY A 111 5.17 -6.24 8.48
N TRP A 112 5.97 -5.23 8.77
CA TRP A 112 6.08 -4.05 7.91
C TRP A 112 6.98 -4.31 6.73
N CYS A 113 6.57 -3.82 5.57
CA CYS A 113 7.40 -3.78 4.36
C CYS A 113 7.13 -2.52 3.57
N LYS A 114 8.01 -2.23 2.64
CA LYS A 114 7.90 -1.08 1.73
C LYS A 114 7.93 -1.60 0.30
N ASP A 115 6.97 -1.14 -0.51
CA ASP A 115 6.93 -1.54 -1.91
C ASP A 115 7.89 -0.72 -2.78
N ARG A 116 7.97 -1.09 -4.05
CA ARG A 116 8.87 -0.43 -5.00
C ARG A 116 8.50 1.02 -5.30
N PHE A 117 7.28 1.44 -4.94
CA PHE A 117 6.81 2.82 -5.09
C PHE A 117 7.04 3.66 -3.83
N GLY A 118 7.52 3.04 -2.75
CA GLY A 118 7.78 3.69 -1.48
C GLY A 118 6.61 3.65 -0.48
N VAL A 119 5.51 3.00 -0.81
CA VAL A 119 4.36 2.86 0.08
C VAL A 119 4.61 1.75 1.09
N SER A 120 4.27 2.03 2.35
CA SER A 120 4.45 1.09 3.46
C SER A 120 3.19 0.28 3.71
N TRP A 121 3.38 -1.02 3.89
CA TRP A 121 2.35 -2.01 4.16
C TRP A 121 2.66 -2.76 5.44
N GLN A 122 1.61 -3.21 6.12
CA GLN A 122 1.71 -4.17 7.21
C GLN A 122 1.01 -5.46 6.77
N VAL A 123 1.76 -6.54 6.66
CA VAL A 123 1.24 -7.85 6.27
C VAL A 123 1.16 -8.69 7.53
N VAL A 124 -0.04 -8.82 8.07
CA VAL A 124 -0.27 -9.41 9.40
C VAL A 124 -1.33 -10.51 9.35
N PRO A 125 -1.26 -11.49 10.26
CA PRO A 125 -2.33 -12.48 10.37
C PRO A 125 -3.59 -11.85 10.95
N ALA A 126 -4.75 -12.30 10.49
CA ALA A 126 -6.01 -12.03 11.15
C ALA A 126 -5.92 -12.57 12.59
N GLY A 127 -6.38 -11.78 13.58
CA GLY A 127 -6.27 -12.17 14.97
C GLY A 127 -4.87 -12.00 15.57
N LEU A 128 -4.06 -11.08 15.03
CA LEU A 128 -2.72 -10.79 15.56
C LEU A 128 -2.74 -10.47 17.05
N ASP A 129 -3.77 -9.84 17.55
CA ASP A 129 -3.97 -9.53 18.98
C ASP A 129 -3.94 -10.80 19.85
N ILE A 130 -4.45 -11.93 19.35
CA ILE A 130 -4.39 -13.21 20.07
C ILE A 130 -2.94 -13.72 20.14
N LEU A 131 -2.16 -13.46 19.11
CA LEU A 131 -0.76 -13.89 18.99
C LEU A 131 0.22 -12.95 19.71
N GLN A 132 -0.29 -11.90 20.35
CA GLN A 132 0.48 -10.91 21.10
C GLN A 132 0.06 -10.81 22.58
N GLN A 133 -0.51 -11.86 23.14
CA GLN A 133 -1.01 -11.84 24.52
C GLN A 133 0.07 -12.09 25.56
N ARG A 134 1.12 -12.80 25.20
CA ARG A 134 2.21 -13.13 26.12
C ARG A 134 3.46 -12.29 25.78
N PRO A 135 4.26 -11.91 26.80
CA PRO A 135 5.49 -11.15 26.57
C PRO A 135 6.44 -11.83 25.56
N GLU A 136 6.54 -13.16 25.61
CA GLU A 136 7.38 -13.95 24.73
C GLU A 136 6.92 -13.85 23.27
N GLN A 137 5.60 -13.82 23.04
CA GLN A 137 5.03 -13.63 21.69
C GLN A 137 5.32 -12.24 21.16
N ILE A 138 5.17 -11.21 22.00
CA ILE A 138 5.50 -9.83 21.62
C ILE A 138 6.98 -9.72 21.29
N GLN A 139 7.84 -10.32 22.10
CA GLN A 139 9.27 -10.31 21.86
C GLN A 139 9.63 -11.02 20.55
N ALA A 140 9.06 -12.20 20.28
CA ALA A 140 9.25 -12.92 19.03
C ALA A 140 8.81 -12.08 17.83
N PHE A 141 7.62 -11.49 17.92
CA PHE A 141 7.08 -10.60 16.89
C PHE A 141 8.03 -9.43 16.59
N MET A 142 8.56 -8.78 17.63
CA MET A 142 9.47 -7.63 17.47
C MET A 142 10.80 -7.97 16.77
N HIS A 143 11.18 -9.24 16.73
CA HIS A 143 12.40 -9.71 16.07
C HIS A 143 12.15 -10.29 14.67
N MET A 144 10.87 -10.40 14.25
CA MET A 144 10.54 -10.89 12.93
C MET A 144 10.69 -9.80 11.87
N LYS A 145 10.91 -10.23 10.65
CA LYS A 145 10.67 -9.43 9.43
C LYS A 145 9.29 -9.80 8.89
N LYS A 146 9.22 -10.78 8.01
CA LYS A 146 7.94 -11.40 7.65
C LYS A 146 7.41 -12.17 8.86
N ILE A 147 6.12 -12.07 9.12
CA ILE A 147 5.50 -12.80 10.23
C ILE A 147 5.41 -14.28 9.89
N VAL A 148 5.87 -15.11 10.84
CA VAL A 148 5.75 -16.57 10.79
C VAL A 148 4.81 -16.99 11.92
N ILE A 149 3.57 -17.31 11.55
CA ILE A 149 2.49 -17.57 12.51
C ILE A 149 2.88 -18.72 13.48
N SER A 150 3.45 -19.79 12.95
CA SER A 150 3.84 -20.94 13.80
C SER A 150 4.86 -20.58 14.87
N GLU A 151 5.77 -19.65 14.57
CA GLU A 151 6.76 -19.20 15.57
C GLU A 151 6.13 -18.33 16.65
N LEU A 152 5.08 -17.57 16.34
CA LEU A 152 4.33 -16.82 17.33
C LEU A 152 3.48 -17.74 18.22
N GLU A 153 2.87 -18.78 17.66
CA GLU A 153 2.04 -19.72 18.40
C GLU A 153 2.82 -20.50 19.46
N ILE A 154 4.07 -20.84 19.17
CA ILE A 154 4.93 -21.62 20.07
C ILE A 154 5.77 -20.76 21.01
N ALA A 155 5.81 -19.48 20.80
CA ALA A 155 6.59 -18.55 21.62
C ALA A 155 6.03 -18.39 23.05
#